data_35fe436881e571ce7ef3261cc512c4b4
#
_entry.id   35fe436881e571ce7ef3261cc512c4b4
#
_cell.length_a   1.000
_cell.length_b   1.000
_cell.length_c   1.000
_cell.angle_alpha   90.00
_cell.angle_beta   90.00
_cell.angle_gamma   90.00
#
_symmetry.space_group_name_H-M   'P 1'
#
loop_
_entity.id
_entity.type
_entity.pdbx_description
1 polymer ?
#
loop_
_entity_poly.entity_id
_entity_poly.type
_entity_poly.pdbx_seq_one_letter_code
_entity_poly.pdbx_strand_id
1 'polypeptide(L)'
;MNKPLRLSHPLIKIINNSLVDLPAPTNISFWWNFGSLLGLCLVIQIVTGLFLAMHYTSNIEMAFSSVVHICRDVNNGWIIRTLHANGASMFFICIYLHVGRGIYYGSYMYMHTWMIGTVILFLVMATAFMGYVLPWGQMSFWGATVITNLLSAIPYLGTDLVQWVWGGFAVDNATLNRFFTFHFVLPFIIAAMAAIHLFFLHQTGSNNPLGLNGDIEKIPFHPYFTFKDSITFVLMTSLLIMLCLINPYLLGDPDNFVPANPLVTPVHIQPEWYFLFAYAILRSIPNKLGGVIALFLSISILMIMPFYNKTTFRGIQFYPINQILFWIMVVVVCLLTWIGKRPVEEPYIMTGQILTIIYFTYFLINVHVANMWDKLIKE
;
A
#
# COMPACT_ATOMS: atom_id res chain seq x y z
N MET A 1 18.69 42.99 15.36
CA MET A 1 18.90 42.01 14.24
C MET A 1 17.55 41.55 13.70
N ASN A 2 17.32 41.69 12.41
CA ASN A 2 16.07 41.21 11.80
C ASN A 2 16.05 39.67 11.84
N LYS A 3 14.95 39.08 12.35
CA LYS A 3 14.77 37.62 12.31
C LYS A 3 14.71 37.12 10.86
N PRO A 4 15.35 35.99 10.53
CA PRO A 4 15.26 35.42 9.20
C PRO A 4 13.79 35.18 8.77
N LEU A 5 13.49 35.35 7.48
CA LEU A 5 12.14 35.23 6.93
C LEU A 5 11.49 33.89 7.29
N ARG A 6 12.28 32.78 7.31
CA ARG A 6 11.81 31.43 7.67
C ARG A 6 11.25 31.32 9.11
N LEU A 7 11.68 32.24 10.01
CA LEU A 7 11.25 32.29 11.41
C LEU A 7 10.20 33.36 11.69
N SER A 8 10.03 34.33 10.78
CA SER A 8 9.17 35.50 10.98
C SER A 8 7.85 35.42 10.19
N HIS A 9 7.87 34.82 8.97
CA HIS A 9 6.70 34.76 8.14
C HIS A 9 5.79 33.57 8.58
N PRO A 10 4.48 33.75 8.86
CA PRO A 10 3.62 32.72 9.43
C PRO A 10 3.60 31.41 8.64
N LEU A 11 3.38 31.47 7.31
CA LEU A 11 3.32 30.28 6.45
C LEU A 11 4.67 29.57 6.30
N ILE A 12 5.75 30.34 6.10
CA ILE A 12 7.10 29.79 5.95
C ILE A 12 7.56 29.13 7.27
N LYS A 13 7.17 29.72 8.41
CA LYS A 13 7.46 29.14 9.73
C LYS A 13 6.84 27.76 9.93
N ILE A 14 5.64 27.50 9.38
CA ILE A 14 5.01 26.17 9.44
C ILE A 14 5.90 25.16 8.71
N ILE A 15 6.30 25.46 7.48
CA ILE A 15 7.19 24.61 6.67
C ILE A 15 8.54 24.43 7.38
N ASN A 16 9.10 25.51 7.90
CA ASN A 16 10.38 25.47 8.62
C ASN A 16 10.32 24.51 9.82
N ASN A 17 9.28 24.60 10.64
CA ASN A 17 9.14 23.78 11.83
C ASN A 17 8.83 22.31 11.52
N SER A 18 8.25 22.03 10.35
CA SER A 18 7.87 20.68 9.94
C SER A 18 8.95 19.93 9.15
N LEU A 19 9.85 20.65 8.46
CA LEU A 19 10.80 20.05 7.53
C LEU A 19 12.26 20.52 7.71
N VAL A 20 12.50 21.68 8.32
CA VAL A 20 13.85 22.23 8.46
C VAL A 20 14.36 22.06 9.87
N ASP A 21 13.75 22.76 10.82
CA ASP A 21 14.18 22.77 12.24
C ASP A 21 13.51 21.63 13.05
N LEU A 22 12.82 20.67 12.38
CA LEU A 22 12.19 19.52 13.04
C LEU A 22 13.26 18.68 13.75
N PRO A 23 13.15 18.48 15.08
CA PRO A 23 14.10 17.64 15.80
C PRO A 23 13.91 16.17 15.44
N ALA A 24 14.95 15.50 14.96
CA ALA A 24 14.93 14.11 14.59
C ALA A 24 16.05 13.33 15.32
N PRO A 25 15.82 12.05 15.71
CA PRO A 25 16.84 11.23 16.33
C PRO A 25 18.05 11.06 15.39
N THR A 26 19.26 11.13 15.95
CA THR A 26 20.51 11.04 15.16
C THR A 26 20.74 9.67 14.54
N ASN A 27 20.23 8.61 15.19
CA ASN A 27 20.51 7.20 14.86
C ASN A 27 19.48 6.54 13.94
N ILE A 28 18.56 7.28 13.32
CA ILE A 28 17.60 6.68 12.36
C ILE A 28 18.32 6.17 11.13
N SER A 29 18.00 4.93 10.74
CA SER A 29 18.62 4.21 9.63
C SER A 29 17.89 4.47 8.30
N PHE A 30 18.40 3.88 7.22
CA PHE A 30 17.77 3.87 5.89
C PHE A 30 16.29 3.45 5.91
N TRP A 31 15.89 2.55 6.80
CA TRP A 31 14.50 2.10 6.92
C TRP A 31 13.51 3.21 7.25
N TRP A 32 13.97 4.36 7.78
CA TRP A 32 13.12 5.53 8.05
C TRP A 32 12.84 6.37 6.81
N ASN A 33 13.62 6.22 5.74
CA ASN A 33 13.44 6.95 4.49
C ASN A 33 12.18 6.51 3.71
N PHE A 34 11.60 5.34 4.00
CA PHE A 34 10.41 4.85 3.29
C PHE A 34 9.18 5.75 3.48
N GLY A 35 9.10 6.52 4.56
CA GLY A 35 8.03 7.51 4.74
C GLY A 35 8.11 8.66 3.73
N SER A 36 9.28 9.26 3.55
CA SER A 36 9.51 10.32 2.57
C SER A 36 9.43 9.80 1.12
N LEU A 37 9.90 8.56 0.87
CA LEU A 37 9.73 7.88 -0.42
C LEU A 37 8.26 7.68 -0.79
N LEU A 38 7.39 7.34 0.16
CA LEU A 38 5.94 7.25 -0.05
C LEU A 38 5.34 8.60 -0.44
N GLY A 39 5.81 9.69 0.19
CA GLY A 39 5.45 11.05 -0.22
C GLY A 39 5.84 11.35 -1.68
N LEU A 40 7.05 10.97 -2.08
CA LEU A 40 7.51 11.10 -3.46
C LEU A 40 6.68 10.24 -4.43
N CYS A 41 6.39 8.98 -4.08
CA CYS A 41 5.50 8.12 -4.88
C CYS A 41 4.12 8.77 -5.07
N LEU A 42 3.53 9.33 -4.00
CA LEU A 42 2.23 10.00 -4.08
C LEU A 42 2.26 11.19 -5.05
N VAL A 43 3.32 12.01 -4.98
CA VAL A 43 3.52 13.14 -5.92
C VAL A 43 3.64 12.64 -7.36
N ILE A 44 4.45 11.62 -7.61
CA ILE A 44 4.62 11.03 -8.95
C ILE A 44 3.26 10.53 -9.48
N GLN A 45 2.48 9.83 -8.66
CA GLN A 45 1.18 9.30 -9.06
C GLN A 45 0.15 10.40 -9.33
N ILE A 46 0.07 11.43 -8.50
CA ILE A 46 -0.83 12.56 -8.73
C ILE A 46 -0.45 13.30 -10.01
N VAL A 47 0.81 13.64 -10.19
CA VAL A 47 1.28 14.41 -11.36
C VAL A 47 1.06 13.62 -12.66
N THR A 48 1.52 12.37 -12.71
CA THR A 48 1.32 11.52 -13.90
C THR A 48 -0.16 11.26 -14.16
N GLY A 49 -0.97 11.04 -13.11
CA GLY A 49 -2.41 10.84 -13.21
C GLY A 49 -3.15 12.06 -13.77
N LEU A 50 -2.78 13.27 -13.37
CA LEU A 50 -3.35 14.50 -13.92
C LEU A 50 -3.11 14.63 -15.43
N PHE A 51 -1.88 14.35 -15.89
CA PHE A 51 -1.58 14.37 -17.33
C PHE A 51 -2.32 13.26 -18.09
N LEU A 52 -2.44 12.07 -17.53
CA LEU A 52 -3.22 10.98 -18.15
C LEU A 52 -4.70 11.33 -18.24
N ALA A 53 -5.28 11.96 -17.22
CA ALA A 53 -6.67 12.35 -17.20
C ALA A 53 -7.06 13.37 -18.30
N MET A 54 -6.09 14.14 -18.80
CA MET A 54 -6.33 15.10 -19.90
C MET A 54 -6.64 14.41 -21.24
N HIS A 55 -6.26 13.15 -21.39
CA HIS A 55 -6.40 12.39 -22.64
C HIS A 55 -7.26 11.13 -22.50
N TYR A 56 -7.57 10.72 -21.26
CA TYR A 56 -8.37 9.54 -20.98
C TYR A 56 -9.87 9.82 -21.13
N THR A 57 -10.60 8.89 -21.73
CA THR A 57 -12.06 8.95 -21.85
C THR A 57 -12.73 7.82 -21.07
N SER A 58 -13.50 8.17 -20.03
CA SER A 58 -14.21 7.23 -19.15
C SER A 58 -15.51 6.74 -19.81
N ASN A 59 -15.39 5.94 -20.87
CA ASN A 59 -16.49 5.32 -21.58
C ASN A 59 -16.07 3.95 -22.07
N ILE A 60 -16.92 2.92 -21.94
CA ILE A 60 -16.57 1.53 -22.26
C ILE A 60 -16.16 1.30 -23.71
N GLU A 61 -16.65 2.08 -24.66
CA GLU A 61 -16.30 2.01 -26.07
C GLU A 61 -14.97 2.71 -26.36
N MET A 62 -14.58 3.68 -25.54
CA MET A 62 -13.44 4.58 -25.81
C MET A 62 -12.27 4.42 -24.81
N ALA A 63 -12.50 3.84 -23.64
CA ALA A 63 -11.51 3.80 -22.58
C ALA A 63 -10.22 3.09 -23.02
N PHE A 64 -10.32 1.90 -23.60
CA PHE A 64 -9.19 1.15 -24.09
C PHE A 64 -8.45 1.90 -25.22
N SER A 65 -9.18 2.40 -26.20
CA SER A 65 -8.60 3.16 -27.33
C SER A 65 -7.99 4.48 -26.87
N SER A 66 -8.52 5.16 -25.86
CA SER A 66 -7.93 6.37 -25.30
C SER A 66 -6.58 6.09 -24.60
N VAL A 67 -6.42 4.95 -23.92
CA VAL A 67 -5.13 4.53 -23.36
C VAL A 67 -4.13 4.19 -24.48
N VAL A 68 -4.58 3.52 -25.56
CA VAL A 68 -3.76 3.27 -26.74
C VAL A 68 -3.31 4.57 -27.40
N HIS A 69 -4.23 5.54 -27.56
CA HIS A 69 -3.94 6.89 -28.06
C HIS A 69 -2.87 7.60 -27.18
N ILE A 70 -3.00 7.56 -25.87
CA ILE A 70 -1.98 8.12 -24.95
C ILE A 70 -0.60 7.50 -25.23
N CYS A 71 -0.53 6.19 -25.42
CA CYS A 71 0.74 5.51 -25.59
C CYS A 71 1.36 5.73 -26.98
N ARG A 72 0.56 5.95 -28.04
CA ARG A 72 1.02 6.01 -29.44
C ARG A 72 1.11 7.42 -30.00
N ASP A 73 0.11 8.25 -29.70
CA ASP A 73 -0.10 9.52 -30.43
C ASP A 73 0.24 10.74 -29.57
N VAL A 74 0.06 10.66 -28.23
CA VAL A 74 0.38 11.77 -27.32
C VAL A 74 1.90 11.84 -27.13
N ASN A 75 2.48 13.01 -27.33
CA ASN A 75 3.92 13.21 -27.17
C ASN A 75 4.38 12.83 -25.74
N ASN A 76 5.31 11.88 -25.64
CA ASN A 76 5.78 11.30 -24.38
C ASN A 76 4.68 10.64 -23.51
N GLY A 77 3.50 10.38 -24.04
CA GLY A 77 2.39 9.76 -23.31
C GLY A 77 2.73 8.35 -22.82
N TRP A 78 3.49 7.58 -23.60
CA TRP A 78 3.94 6.23 -23.23
C TRP A 78 4.76 6.21 -21.94
N ILE A 79 5.67 7.19 -21.73
CA ILE A 79 6.49 7.23 -20.50
C ILE A 79 5.64 7.67 -19.29
N ILE A 80 4.73 8.61 -19.47
CA ILE A 80 3.82 9.04 -18.40
C ILE A 80 2.90 7.88 -17.98
N ARG A 81 2.37 7.13 -18.96
CA ARG A 81 1.52 5.95 -18.71
C ARG A 81 2.28 4.85 -17.97
N THR A 82 3.51 4.55 -18.40
CA THR A 82 4.34 3.50 -17.76
C THR A 82 4.86 3.93 -16.40
N LEU A 83 5.21 5.20 -16.20
CA LEU A 83 5.55 5.74 -14.87
C LEU A 83 4.38 5.65 -13.90
N HIS A 84 3.16 5.92 -14.36
CA HIS A 84 1.97 5.79 -13.53
C HIS A 84 1.70 4.34 -13.13
N ALA A 85 1.75 3.40 -14.07
CA ALA A 85 1.51 1.98 -13.82
C ALA A 85 2.59 1.34 -12.93
N ASN A 86 3.87 1.53 -13.26
CA ASN A 86 4.99 0.99 -12.48
C ASN A 86 5.19 1.75 -11.15
N GLY A 87 4.84 3.04 -11.14
CA GLY A 87 4.85 3.85 -9.92
C GLY A 87 3.88 3.33 -8.86
N ALA A 88 2.73 2.77 -9.25
CA ALA A 88 1.84 2.07 -8.32
C ALA A 88 2.53 0.87 -7.67
N SER A 89 3.24 0.04 -8.44
CA SER A 89 4.04 -1.07 -7.91
C SER A 89 5.14 -0.58 -6.96
N MET A 90 5.86 0.49 -7.32
CA MET A 90 6.88 1.08 -6.46
C MET A 90 6.28 1.63 -5.15
N PHE A 91 5.09 2.22 -5.22
CA PHE A 91 4.36 2.70 -4.06
C PHE A 91 4.07 1.55 -3.08
N PHE A 92 3.56 0.40 -3.55
CA PHE A 92 3.29 -0.76 -2.70
C PHE A 92 4.56 -1.40 -2.14
N ILE A 93 5.66 -1.46 -2.89
CA ILE A 93 6.96 -1.89 -2.35
C ILE A 93 7.35 -1.01 -1.16
N CYS A 94 7.29 0.32 -1.33
CA CYS A 94 7.60 1.25 -0.25
C CYS A 94 6.64 1.13 0.94
N ILE A 95 5.33 0.90 0.70
CA ILE A 95 4.33 0.68 1.77
C ILE A 95 4.68 -0.56 2.59
N TYR A 96 4.95 -1.70 1.94
CA TYR A 96 5.25 -2.95 2.65
C TYR A 96 6.52 -2.86 3.47
N LEU A 97 7.55 -2.20 2.95
CA LEU A 97 8.79 -1.95 3.69
C LEU A 97 8.58 -0.96 4.85
N HIS A 98 7.75 0.06 4.65
CA HIS A 98 7.37 1.03 5.69
C HIS A 98 6.58 0.37 6.83
N VAL A 99 5.61 -0.48 6.51
CA VAL A 99 4.83 -1.25 7.49
C VAL A 99 5.72 -2.28 8.19
N GLY A 100 6.53 -3.02 7.44
CA GLY A 100 7.47 -4.01 7.99
C GLY A 100 8.46 -3.39 8.97
N ARG A 101 9.01 -2.20 8.65
CA ARG A 101 9.84 -1.40 9.56
C ARG A 101 9.07 -1.05 10.83
N GLY A 102 7.81 -0.64 10.70
CA GLY A 102 6.93 -0.29 11.82
C GLY A 102 6.68 -1.49 12.75
N ILE A 103 6.53 -2.70 12.19
CA ILE A 103 6.37 -3.94 12.96
C ILE A 103 7.68 -4.33 13.63
N TYR A 104 8.80 -4.33 12.92
CA TYR A 104 10.12 -4.74 13.43
C TYR A 104 10.61 -3.86 14.58
N TYR A 105 10.55 -2.55 14.38
CA TYR A 105 11.06 -1.57 15.37
C TYR A 105 10.00 -1.07 16.37
N GLY A 106 8.77 -1.62 16.34
CA GLY A 106 7.73 -1.27 17.30
C GLY A 106 7.13 0.13 17.12
N SER A 107 7.25 0.74 15.93
CA SER A 107 6.65 2.06 15.65
C SER A 107 5.12 2.03 15.67
N TYR A 108 4.49 0.85 15.54
CA TYR A 108 3.04 0.67 15.70
C TYR A 108 2.51 1.08 17.10
N MET A 109 3.39 1.18 18.09
CA MET A 109 3.03 1.67 19.44
C MET A 109 2.67 3.16 19.45
N TYR A 110 3.01 3.92 18.42
CA TYR A 110 2.46 5.26 18.16
C TYR A 110 1.06 5.12 17.56
N MET A 111 0.10 4.80 18.43
CA MET A 111 -1.24 4.36 18.06
C MET A 111 -1.93 5.25 17.02
N HIS A 112 -1.98 6.56 17.23
CA HIS A 112 -2.66 7.46 16.31
C HIS A 112 -2.00 7.49 14.91
N THR A 113 -0.67 7.57 14.86
CA THR A 113 0.10 7.53 13.62
C THR A 113 -0.13 6.20 12.89
N TRP A 114 -0.09 5.09 13.60
CA TRP A 114 -0.28 3.76 13.04
C TRP A 114 -1.70 3.54 12.49
N MET A 115 -2.72 3.95 13.25
CA MET A 115 -4.12 3.81 12.82
C MET A 115 -4.42 4.60 11.55
N ILE A 116 -3.97 5.86 11.47
CA ILE A 116 -4.11 6.67 10.25
C ILE A 116 -3.32 6.04 9.09
N GLY A 117 -2.12 5.53 9.34
CA GLY A 117 -1.34 4.79 8.33
C GLY A 117 -2.09 3.58 7.77
N THR A 118 -2.78 2.82 8.61
CA THR A 118 -3.59 1.67 8.17
C THR A 118 -4.81 2.12 7.36
N VAL A 119 -5.45 3.24 7.71
CA VAL A 119 -6.53 3.83 6.90
C VAL A 119 -5.99 4.27 5.53
N ILE A 120 -4.82 4.92 5.49
CA ILE A 120 -4.17 5.29 4.22
C ILE A 120 -3.89 4.05 3.38
N LEU A 121 -3.44 2.95 3.96
CA LEU A 121 -3.23 1.68 3.25
C LEU A 121 -4.51 1.21 2.54
N PHE A 122 -5.66 1.20 3.24
CA PHE A 122 -6.95 0.86 2.62
C PHE A 122 -7.32 1.81 1.48
N LEU A 123 -7.10 3.11 1.65
CA LEU A 123 -7.40 4.10 0.60
C LEU A 123 -6.50 3.93 -0.62
N VAL A 124 -5.20 3.64 -0.42
CA VAL A 124 -4.26 3.36 -1.52
C VAL A 124 -4.64 2.08 -2.25
N MET A 125 -5.03 1.01 -1.52
CA MET A 125 -5.52 -0.24 -2.12
C MET A 125 -6.77 0.00 -2.97
N ALA A 126 -7.75 0.73 -2.44
CA ALA A 126 -8.97 1.08 -3.19
C ALA A 126 -8.65 1.93 -4.44
N THR A 127 -7.76 2.92 -4.29
CA THR A 127 -7.32 3.76 -5.40
C THR A 127 -6.65 2.95 -6.51
N ALA A 128 -5.72 2.07 -6.14
CA ALA A 128 -5.00 1.24 -7.10
C ALA A 128 -5.93 0.25 -7.82
N PHE A 129 -6.85 -0.37 -7.09
CA PHE A 129 -7.85 -1.27 -7.67
C PHE A 129 -8.71 -0.55 -8.71
N MET A 130 -9.29 0.60 -8.36
CA MET A 130 -10.11 1.37 -9.30
C MET A 130 -9.29 1.85 -10.51
N GLY A 131 -8.03 2.25 -10.30
CA GLY A 131 -7.13 2.66 -11.38
C GLY A 131 -6.81 1.54 -12.36
N TYR A 132 -6.66 0.31 -11.87
CA TYR A 132 -6.43 -0.85 -12.72
C TYR A 132 -7.62 -1.20 -13.62
N VAL A 133 -8.82 -0.83 -13.23
CA VAL A 133 -10.04 -1.03 -14.03
C VAL A 133 -10.12 -0.06 -15.22
N LEU A 134 -9.54 1.13 -15.13
CA LEU A 134 -9.73 2.22 -16.10
C LEU A 134 -9.28 1.90 -17.54
N PRO A 135 -8.19 1.14 -17.80
CA PRO A 135 -7.81 0.79 -19.17
C PRO A 135 -8.87 -0.04 -19.92
N TRP A 136 -9.78 -0.66 -19.22
CA TRP A 136 -10.87 -1.48 -19.76
C TRP A 136 -10.37 -2.60 -20.67
N GLY A 137 -9.28 -3.24 -20.25
CA GLY A 137 -8.80 -4.51 -20.80
C GLY A 137 -9.50 -5.70 -20.17
N GLN A 138 -9.17 -6.92 -20.61
CA GLN A 138 -9.75 -8.16 -20.09
C GLN A 138 -9.56 -8.30 -18.58
N MET A 139 -8.37 -8.06 -18.07
CA MET A 139 -8.12 -8.16 -16.62
C MET A 139 -8.77 -7.01 -15.84
N SER A 140 -8.89 -5.82 -16.43
CA SER A 140 -9.62 -4.70 -15.84
C SER A 140 -11.09 -5.04 -15.60
N PHE A 141 -11.78 -5.53 -16.62
CA PHE A 141 -13.20 -5.87 -16.57
C PHE A 141 -13.48 -7.07 -15.64
N TRP A 142 -12.76 -8.18 -15.84
CA TRP A 142 -12.98 -9.39 -15.08
C TRP A 142 -12.50 -9.27 -13.63
N GLY A 143 -11.44 -8.52 -13.39
CA GLY A 143 -10.99 -8.17 -12.04
C GLY A 143 -12.03 -7.34 -11.29
N ALA A 144 -12.62 -6.32 -11.94
CA ALA A 144 -13.72 -5.55 -11.38
C ALA A 144 -14.94 -6.44 -11.06
N THR A 145 -15.32 -7.30 -12.00
CA THR A 145 -16.48 -8.21 -11.83
C THR A 145 -16.29 -9.14 -10.63
N VAL A 146 -15.14 -9.81 -10.52
CA VAL A 146 -14.87 -10.75 -9.44
C VAL A 146 -14.79 -10.05 -8.07
N ILE A 147 -13.99 -8.99 -7.97
CA ILE A 147 -13.73 -8.33 -6.68
C ILE A 147 -14.98 -7.62 -6.13
N THR A 148 -15.72 -6.90 -6.98
CA THR A 148 -16.94 -6.22 -6.52
C THR A 148 -18.06 -7.22 -6.19
N ASN A 149 -18.14 -8.35 -6.91
CA ASN A 149 -19.09 -9.42 -6.58
C ASN A 149 -18.81 -10.12 -5.24
N LEU A 150 -17.64 -9.92 -4.62
CA LEU A 150 -17.39 -10.41 -3.27
C LEU A 150 -18.36 -9.80 -2.23
N LEU A 151 -18.82 -8.58 -2.46
CA LEU A 151 -19.83 -7.93 -1.60
C LEU A 151 -21.13 -8.71 -1.50
N SER A 152 -21.48 -9.51 -2.52
CA SER A 152 -22.70 -10.37 -2.48
C SER A 152 -22.64 -11.47 -1.41
N ALA A 153 -21.46 -11.70 -0.80
CA ALA A 153 -21.33 -12.59 0.35
C ALA A 153 -21.97 -12.03 1.64
N ILE A 154 -22.22 -10.73 1.72
CA ILE A 154 -22.83 -10.09 2.88
C ILE A 154 -24.31 -10.51 2.94
N PRO A 155 -24.76 -11.14 4.05
CA PRO A 155 -26.14 -11.57 4.15
C PRO A 155 -27.13 -10.40 4.03
N TYR A 156 -28.25 -10.65 3.38
CA TYR A 156 -29.38 -9.73 3.15
C TYR A 156 -29.07 -8.51 2.26
N LEU A 157 -27.95 -7.83 2.45
CA LEU A 157 -27.61 -6.57 1.76
C LEU A 157 -26.66 -6.74 0.57
N GLY A 158 -26.03 -7.92 0.44
CA GLY A 158 -24.91 -8.11 -0.47
C GLY A 158 -25.25 -7.86 -1.94
N THR A 159 -26.40 -8.36 -2.40
CA THR A 159 -26.85 -8.18 -3.80
C THR A 159 -27.10 -6.69 -4.11
N ASP A 160 -27.80 -5.99 -3.21
CA ASP A 160 -28.10 -4.57 -3.38
C ASP A 160 -26.83 -3.72 -3.39
N LEU A 161 -25.87 -4.06 -2.53
CA LEU A 161 -24.55 -3.40 -2.50
C LEU A 161 -23.78 -3.60 -3.81
N VAL A 162 -23.80 -4.81 -4.37
CA VAL A 162 -23.15 -5.10 -5.66
C VAL A 162 -23.79 -4.27 -6.76
N GLN A 163 -25.13 -4.28 -6.87
CA GLN A 163 -25.86 -3.48 -7.87
C GLN A 163 -25.64 -1.98 -7.68
N TRP A 164 -25.56 -1.52 -6.44
CA TRP A 164 -25.26 -0.13 -6.14
C TRP A 164 -23.84 0.24 -6.59
N VAL A 165 -22.83 -0.58 -6.35
CA VAL A 165 -21.45 -0.36 -6.82
C VAL A 165 -21.37 -0.38 -8.34
N TRP A 166 -22.02 -1.34 -8.99
CA TRP A 166 -22.03 -1.43 -10.45
C TRP A 166 -22.83 -0.32 -11.12
N GLY A 167 -23.87 0.19 -10.44
CA GLY A 167 -24.81 1.15 -11.02
C GLY A 167 -25.80 0.52 -12.00
N GLY A 168 -26.01 -0.78 -11.87
CA GLY A 168 -26.83 -1.62 -12.70
C GLY A 168 -26.70 -3.08 -12.31
N PHE A 169 -27.06 -4.00 -13.20
CA PHE A 169 -27.06 -5.43 -12.94
C PHE A 169 -25.78 -6.15 -13.35
N ALA A 170 -24.85 -5.43 -13.97
CA ALA A 170 -23.54 -5.92 -14.40
C ALA A 170 -22.50 -4.81 -14.33
N VAL A 171 -21.21 -5.17 -14.37
CA VAL A 171 -20.11 -4.24 -14.57
C VAL A 171 -20.21 -3.67 -15.97
N ASP A 172 -20.38 -2.34 -16.08
CA ASP A 172 -20.64 -1.65 -17.33
C ASP A 172 -20.18 -0.18 -17.24
N ASN A 173 -20.60 0.65 -18.16
CA ASN A 173 -20.23 2.07 -18.27
C ASN A 173 -20.45 2.86 -16.98
N ALA A 174 -21.55 2.60 -16.26
CA ALA A 174 -21.81 3.24 -14.97
C ALA A 174 -20.73 2.90 -13.94
N THR A 175 -20.25 1.66 -13.91
CA THR A 175 -19.15 1.22 -13.03
C THR A 175 -17.84 1.93 -13.40
N LEU A 176 -17.50 1.98 -14.68
CA LEU A 176 -16.27 2.62 -15.16
C LEU A 176 -16.23 4.11 -14.79
N ASN A 177 -17.34 4.82 -15.00
CA ASN A 177 -17.43 6.25 -14.65
C ASN A 177 -17.26 6.50 -13.16
N ARG A 178 -17.89 5.69 -12.30
CA ARG A 178 -17.74 5.79 -10.84
C ARG A 178 -16.29 5.51 -10.42
N PHE A 179 -15.66 4.50 -10.99
CA PHE A 179 -14.29 4.14 -10.67
C PHE A 179 -13.31 5.22 -11.13
N PHE A 180 -13.53 5.84 -12.29
CA PHE A 180 -12.74 6.99 -12.71
C PHE A 180 -12.88 8.16 -11.73
N THR A 181 -14.10 8.50 -11.33
CA THR A 181 -14.35 9.59 -10.39
C THR A 181 -13.65 9.36 -9.04
N PHE A 182 -13.80 8.18 -8.46
CA PHE A 182 -13.17 7.87 -7.19
C PHE A 182 -11.65 7.73 -7.31
N HIS A 183 -11.13 7.12 -8.39
CA HIS A 183 -9.69 7.05 -8.62
C HIS A 183 -9.05 8.44 -8.75
N PHE A 184 -9.75 9.39 -9.35
CA PHE A 184 -9.28 10.77 -9.47
C PHE A 184 -9.30 11.52 -8.13
N VAL A 185 -10.31 11.34 -7.30
CA VAL A 185 -10.52 12.09 -6.05
C VAL A 185 -9.70 11.51 -4.89
N LEU A 186 -9.62 10.19 -4.76
CA LEU A 186 -8.98 9.52 -3.61
C LEU A 186 -7.52 9.92 -3.38
N PRO A 187 -6.65 10.13 -4.38
CA PRO A 187 -5.28 10.58 -4.16
C PRO A 187 -5.18 11.89 -3.38
N PHE A 188 -6.11 12.81 -3.57
CA PHE A 188 -6.16 14.07 -2.82
C PHE A 188 -6.61 13.86 -1.36
N ILE A 189 -7.53 12.92 -1.14
CA ILE A 189 -7.91 12.49 0.22
C ILE A 189 -6.71 11.82 0.89
N ILE A 190 -5.98 10.95 0.18
CA ILE A 190 -4.75 10.32 0.68
C ILE A 190 -3.70 11.38 1.04
N ALA A 191 -3.52 12.43 0.23
CA ALA A 191 -2.61 13.53 0.53
C ALA A 191 -2.99 14.26 1.83
N ALA A 192 -4.29 14.53 2.03
CA ALA A 192 -4.79 15.11 3.28
C ALA A 192 -4.57 14.16 4.49
N MET A 193 -4.85 12.87 4.32
CA MET A 193 -4.61 11.87 5.36
C MET A 193 -3.11 11.69 5.66
N ALA A 194 -2.23 11.80 4.68
CA ALA A 194 -0.79 11.79 4.88
C ALA A 194 -0.32 13.00 5.71
N ALA A 195 -0.91 14.18 5.49
CA ALA A 195 -0.64 15.34 6.34
C ALA A 195 -1.08 15.10 7.80
N ILE A 196 -2.25 14.48 8.02
CA ILE A 196 -2.72 14.09 9.37
C ILE A 196 -1.79 13.04 9.98
N HIS A 197 -1.32 12.05 9.21
CA HIS A 197 -0.36 11.04 9.64
C HIS A 197 0.95 11.67 10.13
N LEU A 198 1.49 12.64 9.37
CA LEU A 198 2.66 13.41 9.78
C LEU A 198 2.38 14.29 11.00
N PHE A 199 1.21 14.88 11.10
CA PHE A 199 0.82 15.66 12.27
C PHE A 199 0.90 14.82 13.56
N PHE A 200 0.36 13.63 13.56
CA PHE A 200 0.47 12.72 14.71
C PHE A 200 1.90 12.24 14.95
N LEU A 201 2.68 12.00 13.89
CA LEU A 201 4.09 11.65 14.02
C LEU A 201 4.89 12.79 14.68
N HIS A 202 4.62 14.04 14.34
CA HIS A 202 5.31 15.20 14.91
C HIS A 202 4.98 15.42 16.39
N GLN A 203 3.84 14.95 16.89
CA GLN A 203 3.51 15.04 18.33
C GLN A 203 4.45 14.21 19.19
N THR A 204 4.85 13.03 18.73
CA THR A 204 5.71 12.09 19.46
C THR A 204 7.16 12.15 19.00
N GLY A 205 7.41 12.63 17.78
CA GLY A 205 8.66 12.45 17.05
C GLY A 205 8.81 11.03 16.49
N SER A 206 9.80 10.86 15.63
CA SER A 206 10.11 9.54 15.05
C SER A 206 10.69 8.58 16.09
N ASN A 207 10.34 7.30 15.95
CA ASN A 207 11.02 6.22 16.64
C ASN A 207 12.47 6.10 16.13
N ASN A 208 13.29 5.27 16.79
CA ASN A 208 14.67 5.01 16.40
C ASN A 208 15.00 3.50 16.49
N PRO A 209 16.11 3.03 15.89
CA PRO A 209 16.46 1.62 15.86
C PRO A 209 16.67 0.97 17.22
N LEU A 210 16.98 1.73 18.26
CA LEU A 210 17.18 1.20 19.61
C LEU A 210 15.88 1.13 20.43
N GLY A 211 14.79 1.78 19.96
CA GLY A 211 13.54 1.85 20.71
C GLY A 211 13.60 2.69 21.99
N LEU A 212 14.67 3.43 22.18
CA LEU A 212 14.88 4.36 23.30
C LEU A 212 14.16 5.68 23.08
N ASN A 213 14.05 6.49 24.14
CA ASN A 213 13.54 7.85 24.01
C ASN A 213 14.46 8.67 23.09
N GLY A 214 13.90 9.18 21.99
CA GLY A 214 14.65 9.97 21.02
C GLY A 214 15.10 11.35 21.53
N ASP A 215 14.55 11.84 22.68
CA ASP A 215 14.92 13.12 23.25
C ASP A 215 16.35 13.16 23.80
N ILE A 216 16.98 12.00 23.97
CA ILE A 216 18.36 11.89 24.45
C ILE A 216 19.33 12.56 23.45
N GLU A 217 19.13 12.37 22.14
CA GLU A 217 19.99 12.96 21.12
C GLU A 217 19.20 13.23 19.82
N LYS A 218 19.00 14.48 19.52
CA LYS A 218 18.32 14.98 18.32
C LYS A 218 19.14 16.01 17.58
N ILE A 219 18.99 16.01 16.26
CA ILE A 219 19.53 17.02 15.36
C ILE A 219 18.40 17.59 14.49
N PRO A 220 18.54 18.79 13.90
CA PRO A 220 17.57 19.30 12.95
C PRO A 220 17.44 18.38 11.76
N PHE A 221 16.24 18.23 11.21
CA PHE A 221 16.01 17.41 10.03
C PHE A 221 16.83 17.89 8.81
N HIS A 222 16.84 19.18 8.56
CA HIS A 222 17.72 19.79 7.57
C HIS A 222 19.01 20.31 8.23
N PRO A 223 20.19 20.02 7.69
CA PRO A 223 20.45 19.37 6.39
C PRO A 223 20.60 17.84 6.44
N TYR A 224 20.68 17.23 7.60
CA TYR A 224 21.12 15.83 7.73
C TYR A 224 20.18 14.84 7.04
N PHE A 225 18.90 14.85 7.37
CA PHE A 225 17.94 13.89 6.83
C PHE A 225 17.36 14.31 5.49
N THR A 226 17.39 15.59 5.14
CA THR A 226 17.07 16.04 3.78
C THR A 226 18.08 15.49 2.75
N PHE A 227 19.38 15.52 3.06
CA PHE A 227 20.39 14.92 2.19
C PHE A 227 20.28 13.38 2.16
N LYS A 228 20.03 12.75 3.30
CA LYS A 228 19.83 11.30 3.37
C LYS A 228 18.62 10.85 2.55
N ASP A 229 17.51 11.57 2.62
CA ASP A 229 16.31 11.31 1.82
C ASP A 229 16.56 11.57 0.32
N SER A 230 17.32 12.61 -0.03
CA SER A 230 17.64 12.93 -1.43
C SER A 230 18.38 11.79 -2.13
N ILE A 231 19.29 11.12 -1.43
CA ILE A 231 19.99 9.94 -1.99
C ILE A 231 18.97 8.84 -2.35
N THR A 232 18.04 8.54 -1.45
CA THR A 232 17.02 7.51 -1.68
C THR A 232 16.01 7.92 -2.73
N PHE A 233 15.70 9.23 -2.86
CA PHE A 233 14.86 9.75 -3.93
C PHE A 233 15.48 9.50 -5.30
N VAL A 234 16.77 9.80 -5.45
CA VAL A 234 17.50 9.54 -6.70
C VAL A 234 17.53 8.05 -7.00
N LEU A 235 17.87 7.20 -6.02
CA LEU A 235 17.92 5.75 -6.22
C LEU A 235 16.57 5.17 -6.63
N MET A 236 15.50 5.51 -5.93
CA MET A 236 14.15 5.00 -6.24
C MET A 236 13.67 5.49 -7.60
N THR A 237 13.83 6.78 -7.89
CA THR A 237 13.41 7.37 -9.17
C THR A 237 14.20 6.76 -10.33
N SER A 238 15.51 6.56 -10.18
CA SER A 238 16.34 5.91 -11.18
C SER A 238 15.89 4.48 -11.44
N LEU A 239 15.60 3.70 -10.39
CA LEU A 239 15.09 2.34 -10.52
C LEU A 239 13.74 2.30 -11.26
N LEU A 240 12.82 3.20 -10.91
CA LEU A 240 11.52 3.32 -11.56
C LEU A 240 11.67 3.70 -13.05
N ILE A 241 12.51 4.68 -13.36
CA ILE A 241 12.77 5.10 -14.74
C ILE A 241 13.44 3.96 -15.54
N MET A 242 14.43 3.27 -14.97
CA MET A 242 15.05 2.10 -15.61
C MET A 242 14.03 1.02 -15.94
N LEU A 243 13.13 0.69 -15.02
CA LEU A 243 12.06 -0.27 -15.26
C LEU A 243 11.16 0.18 -16.43
N CYS A 244 10.74 1.45 -16.44
CA CYS A 244 9.89 2.01 -17.50
C CYS A 244 10.58 2.04 -18.87
N LEU A 245 11.91 2.19 -18.93
CA LEU A 245 12.65 2.25 -20.19
C LEU A 245 13.07 0.86 -20.72
N ILE A 246 13.43 -0.07 -19.84
CA ILE A 246 13.98 -1.37 -20.24
C ILE A 246 12.87 -2.41 -20.42
N ASN A 247 11.93 -2.51 -19.47
CA ASN A 247 10.83 -3.48 -19.52
C ASN A 247 9.58 -2.92 -18.84
N PRO A 248 8.85 -2.00 -19.47
CA PRO A 248 7.74 -1.27 -18.86
C PRO A 248 6.54 -2.16 -18.45
N TYR A 249 6.46 -3.37 -18.99
CA TYR A 249 5.31 -4.29 -18.79
C TYR A 249 5.65 -5.51 -17.92
N LEU A 250 6.84 -5.54 -17.33
CA LEU A 250 7.33 -6.65 -16.51
C LEU A 250 6.38 -7.03 -15.35
N LEU A 251 5.77 -6.03 -14.74
CA LEU A 251 4.90 -6.19 -13.56
C LEU A 251 3.41 -6.24 -13.91
N GLY A 252 3.05 -6.04 -15.17
CA GLY A 252 1.66 -6.07 -15.65
C GLY A 252 1.21 -7.46 -16.11
N ASP A 253 -0.08 -7.57 -16.39
CA ASP A 253 -0.69 -8.76 -16.94
C ASP A 253 -0.88 -8.61 -18.46
N PRO A 254 -0.41 -9.59 -19.28
CA PRO A 254 -0.53 -9.52 -20.74
C PRO A 254 -1.97 -9.54 -21.23
N ASP A 255 -2.90 -10.20 -20.54
CA ASP A 255 -4.31 -10.24 -20.96
C ASP A 255 -4.98 -8.87 -20.89
N ASN A 256 -4.40 -7.91 -20.13
CA ASN A 256 -4.93 -6.55 -20.07
C ASN A 256 -4.58 -5.68 -21.28
N PHE A 257 -3.80 -6.21 -22.23
CA PHE A 257 -3.58 -5.61 -23.57
C PHE A 257 -4.63 -6.00 -24.62
N VAL A 258 -5.61 -6.83 -24.23
CA VAL A 258 -6.77 -7.19 -25.05
C VAL A 258 -7.97 -6.39 -24.54
N PRO A 259 -8.76 -5.72 -25.44
CA PRO A 259 -9.97 -5.01 -25.04
C PRO A 259 -10.94 -5.92 -24.26
N ALA A 260 -11.63 -5.35 -23.28
CA ALA A 260 -12.60 -6.08 -22.47
C ALA A 260 -13.68 -6.73 -23.33
N ASN A 261 -13.89 -8.03 -23.14
CA ASN A 261 -14.98 -8.79 -23.74
C ASN A 261 -15.77 -9.53 -22.64
N PRO A 262 -17.01 -9.11 -22.34
CA PRO A 262 -17.81 -9.72 -21.29
C PRO A 262 -18.27 -11.15 -21.61
N LEU A 263 -18.14 -11.60 -22.86
CA LEU A 263 -18.52 -12.94 -23.30
C LEU A 263 -17.37 -13.96 -23.25
N VAL A 264 -16.13 -13.49 -23.04
CA VAL A 264 -14.93 -14.35 -23.02
C VAL A 264 -14.20 -14.18 -21.70
N THR A 265 -14.29 -15.19 -20.85
CA THR A 265 -13.59 -15.20 -19.55
C THR A 265 -12.12 -15.60 -19.74
N PRO A 266 -11.16 -14.83 -19.21
CA PRO A 266 -9.75 -15.22 -19.21
C PRO A 266 -9.53 -16.53 -18.45
N VAL A 267 -8.49 -17.28 -18.82
CA VAL A 267 -8.13 -18.55 -18.16
C VAL A 267 -7.79 -18.33 -16.68
N HIS A 268 -7.13 -17.23 -16.37
CA HIS A 268 -6.79 -16.83 -15.01
C HIS A 268 -7.21 -15.38 -14.75
N ILE A 269 -8.10 -15.19 -13.78
CA ILE A 269 -8.44 -13.86 -13.28
C ILE A 269 -7.67 -13.65 -11.97
N GLN A 270 -6.71 -12.74 -11.99
CA GLN A 270 -5.87 -12.43 -10.84
C GLN A 270 -5.73 -10.91 -10.67
N PRO A 271 -5.62 -10.42 -9.41
CA PRO A 271 -5.29 -9.03 -9.17
C PRO A 271 -3.80 -8.77 -9.43
N GLU A 272 -3.40 -7.50 -9.41
CA GLU A 272 -2.00 -7.09 -9.43
C GLU A 272 -1.20 -7.74 -8.28
N TRP A 273 0.12 -7.93 -8.49
CA TRP A 273 0.98 -8.70 -7.61
C TRP A 273 0.92 -8.26 -6.13
N TYR A 274 0.73 -6.97 -5.88
CA TYR A 274 0.69 -6.43 -4.51
C TYR A 274 -0.60 -6.79 -3.74
N PHE A 275 -1.61 -7.34 -4.39
CA PHE A 275 -2.83 -7.87 -3.75
C PHE A 275 -2.85 -9.40 -3.65
N LEU A 276 -1.90 -10.08 -4.30
CA LEU A 276 -1.95 -11.55 -4.42
C LEU A 276 -1.90 -12.28 -3.08
N PHE A 277 -1.17 -11.79 -2.07
CA PHE A 277 -1.14 -12.42 -0.76
C PHE A 277 -2.52 -12.43 -0.09
N ALA A 278 -3.24 -11.30 -0.14
CA ALA A 278 -4.59 -11.19 0.40
C ALA A 278 -5.61 -11.99 -0.43
N TYR A 279 -5.41 -12.05 -1.76
CA TYR A 279 -6.19 -12.88 -2.66
C TYR A 279 -5.97 -14.39 -2.41
N ALA A 280 -4.75 -14.82 -2.08
CA ALA A 280 -4.47 -16.18 -1.65
C ALA A 280 -5.20 -16.53 -0.36
N ILE A 281 -5.19 -15.62 0.62
CA ILE A 281 -5.94 -15.78 1.89
C ILE A 281 -7.45 -15.93 1.62
N LEU A 282 -8.03 -15.08 0.78
CA LEU A 282 -9.43 -15.16 0.36
C LEU A 282 -9.77 -16.56 -0.19
N ARG A 283 -8.93 -17.05 -1.13
CA ARG A 283 -9.18 -18.34 -1.82
C ARG A 283 -8.91 -19.56 -0.94
N SER A 284 -8.15 -19.44 0.13
CA SER A 284 -7.83 -20.55 1.04
C SER A 284 -9.03 -21.00 1.88
N ILE A 285 -10.08 -20.19 1.97
CA ILE A 285 -11.28 -20.49 2.75
C ILE A 285 -12.41 -20.90 1.80
N PRO A 286 -12.95 -22.12 1.91
CA PRO A 286 -13.94 -22.63 0.95
C PRO A 286 -15.31 -21.96 1.04
N ASN A 287 -15.57 -21.17 2.09
CA ASN A 287 -16.80 -20.39 2.26
C ASN A 287 -16.62 -18.97 1.76
N LYS A 288 -17.49 -18.47 0.87
CA LYS A 288 -17.38 -17.14 0.25
C LYS A 288 -17.34 -16.01 1.30
N LEU A 289 -18.26 -16.01 2.27
CA LEU A 289 -18.29 -15.01 3.34
C LEU A 289 -17.04 -15.10 4.21
N GLY A 290 -16.64 -16.30 4.60
CA GLY A 290 -15.41 -16.53 5.38
C GLY A 290 -14.17 -16.03 4.66
N GLY A 291 -14.06 -16.26 3.36
CA GLY A 291 -12.96 -15.76 2.52
C GLY A 291 -12.92 -14.22 2.47
N VAL A 292 -14.07 -13.56 2.31
CA VAL A 292 -14.17 -12.09 2.30
C VAL A 292 -13.79 -11.51 3.67
N ILE A 293 -14.24 -12.11 4.76
CA ILE A 293 -13.85 -11.71 6.12
C ILE A 293 -12.33 -11.87 6.30
N ALA A 294 -11.75 -12.98 5.89
CA ALA A 294 -10.32 -13.22 6.01
C ALA A 294 -9.49 -12.25 5.16
N LEU A 295 -9.94 -11.91 3.94
CA LEU A 295 -9.30 -10.89 3.13
C LEU A 295 -9.28 -9.54 3.84
N PHE A 296 -10.42 -9.10 4.38
CA PHE A 296 -10.50 -7.84 5.13
C PHE A 296 -9.65 -7.88 6.40
N LEU A 297 -9.70 -8.98 7.15
CA LEU A 297 -8.91 -9.17 8.36
C LEU A 297 -7.40 -9.22 8.08
N SER A 298 -6.97 -9.71 6.92
CA SER A 298 -5.54 -9.76 6.57
C SER A 298 -4.88 -8.38 6.58
N ILE A 299 -5.63 -7.32 6.36
CA ILE A 299 -5.15 -5.94 6.44
C ILE A 299 -5.52 -5.30 7.77
N SER A 300 -6.78 -5.43 8.20
CA SER A 300 -7.28 -4.76 9.42
C SER A 300 -6.67 -5.31 10.71
N ILE A 301 -6.05 -6.50 10.69
CA ILE A 301 -5.31 -7.05 11.83
C ILE A 301 -4.17 -6.11 12.28
N LEU A 302 -3.62 -5.30 11.40
CA LEU A 302 -2.62 -4.28 11.73
C LEU A 302 -3.18 -3.26 12.75
N MET A 303 -4.48 -2.95 12.71
CA MET A 303 -5.11 -2.02 13.66
C MET A 303 -5.15 -2.56 15.08
N ILE A 304 -5.07 -3.88 15.26
CA ILE A 304 -5.16 -4.52 16.58
C ILE A 304 -3.81 -4.47 17.31
N MET A 305 -2.69 -4.43 16.57
CA MET A 305 -1.34 -4.52 17.14
C MET A 305 -1.04 -3.54 18.29
N PRO A 306 -1.43 -2.23 18.22
CA PRO A 306 -1.13 -1.29 19.30
C PRO A 306 -1.79 -1.65 20.65
N PHE A 307 -2.91 -2.37 20.61
CA PHE A 307 -3.70 -2.68 21.82
C PHE A 307 -3.20 -3.91 22.58
N TYR A 308 -2.49 -4.81 21.90
CA TYR A 308 -2.04 -6.07 22.48
C TYR A 308 -0.64 -6.00 23.10
N ASN A 309 0.17 -5.04 22.70
CA ASN A 309 1.58 -5.03 23.08
C ASN A 309 1.80 -4.47 24.51
N LYS A 310 2.37 -5.29 25.37
CA LYS A 310 2.78 -4.96 26.75
C LYS A 310 4.26 -5.30 27.01
N THR A 311 5.09 -5.31 25.95
CA THR A 311 6.51 -5.67 26.06
C THR A 311 7.32 -4.57 26.76
N THR A 312 8.37 -4.98 27.47
CA THR A 312 9.28 -4.07 28.18
C THR A 312 10.06 -3.19 27.21
N PHE A 313 10.54 -3.76 26.13
CA PHE A 313 11.28 -3.03 25.11
C PHE A 313 10.42 -2.76 23.89
N ARG A 314 10.64 -1.59 23.26
CA ARG A 314 9.98 -1.23 22.01
C ARG A 314 10.71 -1.89 20.82
N GLY A 315 9.96 -2.58 19.97
CA GLY A 315 10.50 -3.33 18.83
C GLY A 315 11.03 -4.72 19.22
N ILE A 316 11.33 -5.51 18.21
CA ILE A 316 11.72 -6.93 18.38
C ILE A 316 13.24 -7.15 18.34
N GLN A 317 14.06 -6.11 18.22
CA GLN A 317 15.52 -6.20 18.16
C GLN A 317 16.14 -6.82 19.43
N PHE A 318 15.43 -6.79 20.54
CA PHE A 318 15.83 -7.41 21.82
C PHE A 318 15.13 -8.75 22.11
N TYR A 319 14.34 -9.25 21.17
CA TYR A 319 13.56 -10.49 21.28
C TYR A 319 13.96 -11.49 20.20
N PRO A 320 14.97 -12.32 20.41
CA PRO A 320 15.53 -13.20 19.36
C PRO A 320 14.50 -14.10 18.69
N ILE A 321 13.59 -14.69 19.48
CA ILE A 321 12.53 -15.56 18.95
C ILE A 321 11.58 -14.76 18.06
N ASN A 322 11.19 -13.54 18.47
CA ASN A 322 10.30 -12.69 17.68
C ASN A 322 10.95 -12.22 16.37
N GLN A 323 12.27 -12.05 16.32
CA GLN A 323 12.98 -11.80 15.06
C GLN A 323 12.83 -12.98 14.09
N ILE A 324 12.98 -14.22 14.58
CA ILE A 324 12.77 -15.42 13.75
C ILE A 324 11.31 -15.45 13.25
N LEU A 325 10.33 -15.23 14.13
CA LEU A 325 8.90 -15.18 13.75
C LEU A 325 8.62 -14.11 12.71
N PHE A 326 9.22 -12.93 12.83
CA PHE A 326 9.07 -11.86 11.84
C PHE A 326 9.57 -12.28 10.45
N TRP A 327 10.76 -12.88 10.37
CA TRP A 327 11.29 -13.33 9.09
C TRP A 327 10.51 -14.51 8.50
N ILE A 328 9.99 -15.41 9.33
CA ILE A 328 9.03 -16.42 8.90
C ILE A 328 7.79 -15.74 8.29
N MET A 329 7.26 -14.69 8.94
CA MET A 329 6.12 -13.93 8.42
C MET A 329 6.42 -13.28 7.06
N VAL A 330 7.61 -12.70 6.87
CA VAL A 330 8.03 -12.15 5.58
C VAL A 330 8.02 -13.23 4.50
N VAL A 331 8.58 -14.41 4.79
CA VAL A 331 8.57 -15.56 3.88
C VAL A 331 7.14 -16.01 3.58
N VAL A 332 6.28 -16.07 4.59
CA VAL A 332 4.84 -16.45 4.42
C VAL A 332 4.12 -15.48 3.48
N VAL A 333 4.33 -14.17 3.62
CA VAL A 333 3.73 -13.18 2.72
C VAL A 333 4.24 -13.34 1.29
N CYS A 334 5.55 -13.60 1.09
CA CYS A 334 6.10 -13.88 -0.23
C CYS A 334 5.53 -15.17 -0.85
N LEU A 335 5.40 -16.23 -0.05
CA LEU A 335 4.80 -17.49 -0.52
C LEU A 335 3.30 -17.34 -0.80
N LEU A 336 2.54 -16.61 0.03
CA LEU A 336 1.14 -16.30 -0.26
C LEU A 336 1.00 -15.49 -1.55
N THR A 337 1.89 -14.53 -1.80
CA THR A 337 1.92 -13.80 -3.08
C THR A 337 2.15 -14.74 -4.25
N TRP A 338 3.07 -15.68 -4.14
CA TRP A 338 3.30 -16.71 -5.15
C TRP A 338 2.07 -17.63 -5.34
N ILE A 339 1.44 -18.13 -4.25
CA ILE A 339 0.22 -18.93 -4.29
C ILE A 339 -0.93 -18.16 -4.91
N GLY A 340 -1.05 -16.86 -4.65
CA GLY A 340 -2.09 -16.00 -5.23
C GLY A 340 -2.10 -16.02 -6.77
N LYS A 341 -0.96 -16.27 -7.39
CA LYS A 341 -0.79 -16.39 -8.85
C LYS A 341 -1.02 -17.82 -9.38
N ARG A 342 -1.14 -18.84 -8.51
CA ARG A 342 -1.28 -20.23 -8.93
C ARG A 342 -2.75 -20.62 -9.17
N PRO A 343 -3.03 -21.64 -10.02
CA PRO A 343 -4.37 -22.17 -10.20
C PRO A 343 -4.94 -22.73 -8.88
N VAL A 344 -6.27 -22.85 -8.82
CA VAL A 344 -6.98 -23.39 -7.64
C VAL A 344 -7.06 -24.90 -7.75
N GLU A 345 -5.93 -25.56 -7.54
CA GLU A 345 -5.77 -27.02 -7.59
C GLU A 345 -4.72 -27.49 -6.57
N GLU A 346 -4.68 -28.78 -6.28
CA GLU A 346 -3.63 -29.34 -5.44
C GLU A 346 -2.28 -29.37 -6.19
N PRO A 347 -1.17 -29.06 -5.51
CA PRO A 347 -0.99 -28.89 -4.05
C PRO A 347 -1.20 -27.43 -3.56
N TYR A 348 -1.58 -26.49 -4.42
CA TYR A 348 -1.63 -25.06 -4.10
C TYR A 348 -2.75 -24.69 -3.12
N ILE A 349 -3.88 -25.43 -3.13
CA ILE A 349 -4.99 -25.23 -2.19
C ILE A 349 -4.51 -25.47 -0.77
N MET A 350 -3.98 -26.66 -0.48
CA MET A 350 -3.49 -27.02 0.85
C MET A 350 -2.36 -26.11 1.31
N THR A 351 -1.42 -25.79 0.42
CA THR A 351 -0.31 -24.86 0.74
C THR A 351 -0.85 -23.48 1.11
N GLY A 352 -1.82 -22.94 0.38
CA GLY A 352 -2.47 -21.66 0.70
C GLY A 352 -3.17 -21.66 2.07
N GLN A 353 -3.84 -22.75 2.41
CA GLN A 353 -4.51 -22.94 3.71
C GLN A 353 -3.51 -22.93 4.86
N ILE A 354 -2.42 -23.70 4.76
CA ILE A 354 -1.35 -23.75 5.78
C ILE A 354 -0.72 -22.35 5.96
N LEU A 355 -0.35 -21.71 4.86
CA LEU A 355 0.27 -20.38 4.92
C LEU A 355 -0.68 -19.34 5.51
N THR A 356 -1.99 -19.43 5.24
CA THR A 356 -3.00 -18.53 5.81
C THR A 356 -3.10 -18.70 7.33
N ILE A 357 -3.08 -19.96 7.83
CA ILE A 357 -3.06 -20.23 9.27
C ILE A 357 -1.80 -19.63 9.90
N ILE A 358 -0.63 -19.85 9.31
CA ILE A 358 0.64 -19.30 9.83
C ILE A 358 0.60 -17.76 9.82
N TYR A 359 0.04 -17.12 8.78
CA TYR A 359 -0.13 -15.68 8.69
C TYR A 359 -0.87 -15.11 9.89
N PHE A 360 -2.07 -15.60 10.20
CA PHE A 360 -2.85 -15.09 11.32
C PHE A 360 -2.26 -15.48 12.67
N THR A 361 -1.67 -16.66 12.77
CA THR A 361 -1.01 -17.17 13.98
C THR A 361 0.14 -16.27 14.42
N TYR A 362 0.89 -15.69 13.48
CA TYR A 362 1.97 -14.75 13.80
C TYR A 362 1.47 -13.59 14.68
N PHE A 363 0.38 -12.94 14.32
CA PHE A 363 -0.14 -11.79 15.07
C PHE A 363 -0.61 -12.17 16.49
N LEU A 364 -1.07 -13.41 16.67
CA LEU A 364 -1.49 -13.92 17.98
C LEU A 364 -0.29 -14.30 18.84
N ILE A 365 0.67 -15.04 18.28
CA ILE A 365 1.78 -15.63 19.05
C ILE A 365 2.86 -14.58 19.33
N ASN A 366 3.13 -13.66 18.42
CA ASN A 366 4.25 -12.71 18.52
C ASN A 366 4.29 -11.96 19.88
N VAL A 367 3.14 -11.49 20.36
CA VAL A 367 3.04 -10.76 21.63
C VAL A 367 3.23 -11.69 22.82
N HIS A 368 2.66 -12.90 22.77
CA HIS A 368 2.79 -13.87 23.86
C HIS A 368 4.26 -14.30 24.04
N VAL A 369 4.96 -14.58 22.95
CA VAL A 369 6.37 -14.95 22.98
C VAL A 369 7.23 -13.83 23.56
N ALA A 370 7.00 -12.58 23.17
CA ALA A 370 7.72 -11.44 23.71
C ALA A 370 7.47 -11.26 25.23
N ASN A 371 6.22 -11.42 25.67
CA ASN A 371 5.89 -11.37 27.11
C ASN A 371 6.51 -12.52 27.91
N MET A 372 6.61 -13.72 27.33
CA MET A 372 7.32 -14.85 27.97
C MET A 372 8.82 -14.56 28.10
N TRP A 373 9.43 -13.99 27.05
CA TRP A 373 10.83 -13.56 27.07
C TRP A 373 11.11 -12.53 28.18
N ASP A 374 10.23 -11.52 28.30
CA ASP A 374 10.33 -10.52 29.37
C ASP A 374 10.27 -11.12 30.78
N LYS A 375 9.47 -12.16 30.99
CA LYS A 375 9.42 -12.87 32.27
C LYS A 375 10.71 -13.60 32.57
N LEU A 376 11.25 -14.33 31.58
CA LEU A 376 12.52 -15.07 31.72
C LEU A 376 13.73 -14.17 32.02
N ILE A 377 13.73 -12.93 31.55
CA ILE A 377 14.84 -11.99 31.81
C ILE A 377 14.70 -11.34 33.21
N LYS A 378 13.48 -11.26 33.77
CA LYS A 378 13.23 -10.63 35.07
C LYS A 378 13.41 -11.58 36.26
N GLU A 379 13.42 -12.90 36.00
CA GLU A 379 13.77 -13.92 36.96
C GLU A 379 15.29 -14.11 37.02
#